data_9f4a03e94809c82f371a8d1bf1b2d6cc
#
_entry.id   9f4a03e94809c82f371a8d1bf1b2d6cc
#
_cell.length_a   1.000
_cell.length_b   1.000
_cell.length_c   1.000
_cell.angle_alpha   90.00
_cell.angle_beta   90.00
_cell.angle_gamma   90.00
#
_symmetry.space_group_name_H-M   'P 1'
#
loop_
_entity.id
_entity.type
_entity.pdbx_description
1 polymer ?
#
loop_
_entity_poly.entity_id
_entity_poly.type
_entity_poly.pdbx_seq_one_letter_code
_entity_poly.pdbx_strand_id
1 'polypeptide(L)'
;MIRATQYLAIFLLATLSLNGFALANSDDARFTDAELDQVLAPIALYPDTVLSHILIAATYPLEVVQAERWASTNADMDGEEALKAVEQKDWDPSVKALVPF
;
A
#
# COMPACT_ATOMS: atom_id res chain seq x y z
N MET A 1 -21.53 -29.78 31.14
CA MET A 1 -21.35 -30.53 29.89
C MET A 1 -22.01 -29.86 28.69
N ILE A 2 -23.19 -29.33 28.78
CA ILE A 2 -23.89 -28.61 27.69
C ILE A 2 -23.15 -27.32 27.28
N ARG A 3 -22.45 -26.67 28.22
CA ARG A 3 -21.71 -25.43 27.95
C ARG A 3 -20.48 -25.62 27.07
N ALA A 4 -19.77 -26.73 27.17
CA ALA A 4 -18.59 -27.00 26.36
C ALA A 4 -18.94 -27.24 24.90
N THR A 5 -20.07 -27.87 24.61
CA THR A 5 -20.56 -28.11 23.25
C THR A 5 -21.03 -26.84 22.56
N GLN A 6 -21.60 -25.90 23.31
CA GLN A 6 -22.02 -24.59 22.80
C GLN A 6 -20.84 -23.73 22.44
N TYR A 7 -19.78 -23.73 23.24
CA TYR A 7 -18.54 -22.98 22.94
C TYR A 7 -17.82 -23.57 21.74
N LEU A 8 -17.82 -24.89 21.58
CA LEU A 8 -17.24 -25.54 20.42
C LEU A 8 -17.96 -25.18 19.12
N ALA A 9 -19.29 -25.12 19.15
CA ALA A 9 -20.13 -24.74 18.02
C ALA A 9 -19.88 -23.25 17.60
N ILE A 10 -19.78 -22.37 18.59
CA ILE A 10 -19.48 -20.94 18.35
C ILE A 10 -18.07 -20.76 17.77
N PHE A 11 -17.11 -21.52 18.28
CA PHE A 11 -15.74 -21.50 17.77
C PHE A 11 -15.63 -22.02 16.33
N LEU A 12 -16.35 -23.07 16.00
CA LEU A 12 -16.45 -23.62 14.65
C LEU A 12 -17.11 -22.64 13.66
N LEU A 13 -18.15 -21.94 14.09
CA LEU A 13 -18.82 -20.93 13.28
C LEU A 13 -17.90 -19.72 13.02
N ALA A 14 -17.12 -19.29 13.99
CA ALA A 14 -16.17 -18.19 13.86
C ALA A 14 -15.04 -18.53 12.89
N THR A 15 -14.52 -19.75 12.93
CA THR A 15 -13.48 -20.21 12.00
C THR A 15 -13.99 -20.35 10.56
N LEU A 16 -15.23 -20.78 10.38
CA LEU A 16 -15.87 -20.85 9.07
C LEU A 16 -16.10 -19.48 8.44
N SER A 17 -16.45 -18.49 9.25
CA SER A 17 -16.63 -17.10 8.79
C SER A 17 -15.32 -16.49 8.30
N LEU A 18 -14.22 -16.76 8.99
CA LEU A 18 -12.87 -16.28 8.61
C LEU A 18 -12.38 -16.93 7.31
N ASN A 19 -12.62 -18.20 7.13
CA ASN A 19 -12.24 -18.92 5.91
C ASN A 19 -13.07 -18.48 4.70
N GLY A 20 -14.36 -18.22 4.88
CA GLY A 20 -15.23 -17.70 3.83
C GLY A 20 -14.82 -16.31 3.35
N PHE A 21 -14.38 -15.46 4.27
CA PHE A 21 -13.89 -14.13 3.95
C PHE A 21 -12.55 -14.17 3.17
N ALA A 22 -11.63 -15.03 3.55
CA ALA A 22 -10.35 -15.22 2.86
C ALA A 22 -10.53 -15.74 1.43
N LEU A 23 -11.47 -16.66 1.21
CA LEU A 23 -11.80 -17.20 -0.11
C LEU A 23 -12.48 -16.17 -1.03
N ALA A 24 -13.35 -15.32 -0.50
CA ALA A 24 -14.00 -14.25 -1.25
C ALA A 24 -12.99 -13.23 -1.77
N ASN A 25 -11.92 -12.92 -0.99
CA ASN A 25 -10.87 -12.00 -1.40
C ASN A 25 -9.91 -12.56 -2.46
N SER A 26 -9.79 -13.87 -2.61
CA SER A 26 -8.88 -14.47 -3.59
C SER A 26 -9.42 -14.45 -5.02
N ASP A 27 -10.75 -14.50 -5.19
CA ASP A 27 -11.39 -14.54 -6.51
C ASP A 27 -11.78 -13.14 -7.04
N ASP A 28 -12.07 -12.18 -6.14
CA ASP A 28 -12.50 -10.83 -6.47
C ASP A 28 -11.43 -9.77 -6.13
N ALA A 29 -10.14 -10.12 -6.23
CA ALA A 29 -9.04 -9.21 -5.99
C ALA A 29 -8.94 -8.09 -7.05
N ARG A 30 -9.79 -8.09 -8.05
CA ARG A 30 -9.84 -7.07 -9.09
C ARG A 30 -10.77 -5.94 -8.69
N PHE A 31 -10.25 -4.73 -8.77
CA PHE A 31 -11.07 -3.55 -8.63
C PHE A 31 -12.03 -3.41 -9.82
N THR A 32 -13.24 -2.92 -9.58
CA THR A 32 -14.12 -2.44 -10.64
C THR A 32 -13.55 -1.15 -11.25
N ASP A 33 -14.01 -0.79 -12.45
CA ASP A 33 -13.57 0.46 -13.09
C ASP A 33 -13.83 1.69 -12.20
N ALA A 34 -14.99 1.73 -11.54
CA ALA A 34 -15.34 2.81 -10.62
C ALA A 34 -14.41 2.88 -9.39
N GLU A 35 -14.04 1.72 -8.84
CA GLU A 35 -13.09 1.65 -7.72
C GLU A 35 -11.69 2.07 -8.16
N LEU A 36 -11.25 1.66 -9.35
CA LEU A 36 -9.99 2.11 -9.93
C LEU A 36 -9.97 3.62 -10.14
N ASP A 37 -11.03 4.20 -10.64
CA ASP A 37 -11.15 5.65 -10.81
C ASP A 37 -10.98 6.39 -9.48
N GLN A 38 -11.58 5.87 -8.41
CA GLN A 38 -11.43 6.45 -7.07
C GLN A 38 -10.01 6.35 -6.52
N VAL A 39 -9.34 5.22 -6.72
CA VAL A 39 -7.97 4.99 -6.25
C VAL A 39 -6.99 5.87 -7.04
N LEU A 40 -7.19 6.01 -8.35
CA LEU A 40 -6.29 6.72 -9.24
C LEU A 40 -6.55 8.23 -9.31
N ALA A 41 -7.73 8.70 -8.90
CA ALA A 41 -8.09 10.11 -8.96
C ALA A 41 -7.07 11.06 -8.32
N PRO A 42 -6.48 10.76 -7.13
CA PRO A 42 -5.48 11.64 -6.51
C PRO A 42 -4.22 11.83 -7.33
N ILE A 43 -3.87 10.86 -8.19
CA ILE A 43 -2.62 10.89 -8.97
C ILE A 43 -2.84 11.20 -10.45
N ALA A 44 -4.09 11.25 -10.91
CA ALA A 44 -4.44 11.39 -12.33
C ALA A 44 -3.96 12.69 -12.98
N LEU A 45 -3.72 13.74 -12.19
CA LEU A 45 -3.27 15.05 -12.66
C LEU A 45 -1.73 15.19 -12.69
N TYR A 46 -0.99 14.20 -12.21
CA TYR A 46 0.47 14.25 -12.28
C TYR A 46 0.97 13.94 -13.70
N PRO A 47 2.15 14.46 -14.08
CA PRO A 47 2.77 14.12 -15.38
C PRO A 47 3.02 12.62 -15.52
N ASP A 48 3.05 12.12 -16.76
CA ASP A 48 3.22 10.69 -17.07
C ASP A 48 4.48 10.08 -16.45
N THR A 49 5.57 10.84 -16.40
CA THR A 49 6.81 10.38 -15.76
C THR A 49 6.64 10.11 -14.27
N VAL A 50 5.91 10.98 -13.58
CA VAL A 50 5.60 10.79 -12.14
C VAL A 50 4.65 9.62 -11.95
N LEU A 51 3.62 9.50 -12.80
CA LEU A 51 2.69 8.35 -12.77
C LEU A 51 3.45 7.03 -12.94
N SER A 52 4.40 6.97 -13.86
CA SER A 52 5.22 5.78 -14.05
C SER A 52 6.00 5.41 -12.80
N HIS A 53 6.61 6.38 -12.14
CA HIS A 53 7.31 6.15 -10.87
C HIS A 53 6.36 5.67 -9.77
N ILE A 54 5.18 6.26 -9.66
CA ILE A 54 4.17 5.86 -8.67
C ILE A 54 3.77 4.40 -8.88
N LEU A 55 3.48 3.99 -10.11
CA LEU A 55 3.05 2.62 -10.41
C LEU A 55 4.16 1.60 -10.15
N ILE A 56 5.41 1.92 -10.47
CA ILE A 56 6.54 1.05 -10.17
C ILE A 56 6.79 1.00 -8.65
N ALA A 57 6.81 2.16 -7.99
CA ALA A 57 7.02 2.25 -6.54
C ALA A 57 5.95 1.50 -5.74
N ALA A 58 4.74 1.40 -6.25
CA ALA A 58 3.66 0.64 -5.62
C ALA A 58 3.98 -0.86 -5.48
N THR A 59 4.93 -1.38 -6.24
CA THR A 59 5.43 -2.75 -6.11
C THR A 59 6.47 -2.91 -4.99
N TYR A 60 6.90 -1.82 -4.37
CA TYR A 60 7.84 -1.78 -3.25
C TYR A 60 7.22 -1.11 -2.01
N PRO A 61 6.15 -1.70 -1.43
CA PRO A 61 5.37 -1.01 -0.39
C PRO A 61 6.16 -0.70 0.88
N LEU A 62 7.11 -1.55 1.27
CA LEU A 62 7.96 -1.30 2.44
C LEU A 62 8.86 -0.08 2.22
N GLU A 63 9.47 0.03 1.06
CA GLU A 63 10.32 1.16 0.71
C GLU A 63 9.53 2.48 0.64
N VAL A 64 8.30 2.42 0.14
CA VAL A 64 7.40 3.59 0.12
C VAL A 64 7.12 4.09 1.53
N VAL A 65 6.85 3.19 2.48
CA VAL A 65 6.65 3.55 3.89
C VAL A 65 7.92 4.14 4.49
N GLN A 66 9.07 3.56 4.20
CA GLN A 66 10.37 4.06 4.67
C GLN A 66 10.67 5.45 4.09
N ALA A 67 10.42 5.64 2.82
CA ALA A 67 10.62 6.92 2.15
C ALA A 67 9.69 8.01 2.69
N GLU A 68 8.43 7.68 2.96
CA GLU A 68 7.48 8.59 3.58
C GLU A 68 7.94 9.05 4.97
N ARG A 69 8.38 8.12 5.79
CA ARG A 69 8.92 8.43 7.12
C ARG A 69 10.15 9.31 7.05
N TRP A 70 11.03 9.00 6.11
CA TRP A 70 12.22 9.81 5.88
C TRP A 70 11.85 11.24 5.43
N ALA A 71 10.95 11.37 4.47
CA ALA A 71 10.48 12.65 3.97
C ALA A 71 9.82 13.51 5.05
N SER A 72 9.00 12.90 5.90
CA SER A 72 8.36 13.58 7.03
C SER A 72 9.38 14.14 8.04
N THR A 73 10.48 13.41 8.27
CA THR A 73 11.56 13.83 9.16
C THR A 73 12.44 14.91 8.54
N ASN A 74 12.50 14.99 7.22
CA ASN A 74 13.35 15.90 6.45
C ASN A 74 12.54 16.90 5.61
N ALA A 75 11.39 17.32 6.11
CA ALA A 75 10.44 18.18 5.39
C ALA A 75 11.02 19.56 5.03
N ASP A 76 12.10 19.98 5.68
CA ASP A 76 12.77 21.27 5.44
C ASP A 76 13.66 21.27 4.18
N MET A 77 13.96 20.10 3.64
CA MET A 77 14.77 19.98 2.45
C MET A 77 13.98 20.37 1.20
N ASP A 78 14.61 21.07 0.28
CA ASP A 78 14.04 21.22 -1.07
C ASP A 78 14.14 19.92 -1.87
N GLY A 79 13.47 19.88 -3.03
CA GLY A 79 13.38 18.66 -3.83
C GLY A 79 14.73 18.15 -4.32
N GLU A 80 15.65 19.03 -4.66
CA GLU A 80 16.97 18.67 -5.15
C GLU A 80 17.88 18.14 -4.04
N GLU A 81 17.84 18.79 -2.88
CA GLU A 81 18.55 18.31 -1.68
C GLU A 81 18.04 16.94 -1.22
N ALA A 82 16.72 16.76 -1.24
CA ALA A 82 16.10 15.50 -0.89
C ALA A 82 16.53 14.37 -1.82
N LEU A 83 16.59 14.61 -3.14
CA LEU A 83 17.06 13.63 -4.11
C LEU A 83 18.52 13.20 -3.84
N LYS A 84 19.40 14.16 -3.59
CA LYS A 84 20.80 13.87 -3.25
C LYS A 84 20.90 13.06 -1.95
N ALA A 85 20.12 13.42 -0.94
CA ALA A 85 20.16 12.75 0.36
C ALA A 85 19.73 11.28 0.27
N VAL A 86 18.80 10.94 -0.63
CA VAL A 86 18.33 9.56 -0.77
C VAL A 86 19.12 8.72 -1.78
N GLU A 87 20.10 9.29 -2.49
CA GLU A 87 20.95 8.52 -3.41
C GLU A 87 21.63 7.34 -2.74
N GLN A 88 22.03 7.49 -1.47
CA GLN A 88 22.70 6.47 -0.68
C GLN A 88 21.76 5.41 -0.11
N LYS A 89 20.46 5.59 -0.24
CA LYS A 89 19.48 4.61 0.24
C LYS A 89 19.36 3.42 -0.70
N ASP A 90 19.10 2.25 -0.13
CA ASP A 90 18.90 1.01 -0.89
C ASP A 90 17.47 0.88 -1.44
N TRP A 91 16.86 1.99 -1.81
CA TRP A 91 15.51 2.01 -2.38
C TRP A 91 15.55 1.93 -3.89
N ASP A 92 14.48 1.39 -4.47
CA ASP A 92 14.29 1.40 -5.92
C ASP A 92 14.32 2.84 -6.45
N PRO A 93 14.90 3.07 -7.64
CA PRO A 93 14.94 4.41 -8.24
C PRO A 93 13.59 5.10 -8.35
N SER A 94 12.51 4.34 -8.58
CA SER A 94 11.14 4.89 -8.63
C SER A 94 10.70 5.49 -7.30
N VAL A 95 11.05 4.83 -6.19
CA VAL A 95 10.76 5.32 -4.83
C VAL A 95 11.56 6.59 -4.53
N LYS A 96 12.85 6.59 -4.85
CA LYS A 96 13.72 7.77 -4.68
C LYS A 96 13.20 8.98 -5.45
N ALA A 97 12.77 8.75 -6.68
CA ALA A 97 12.27 9.81 -7.55
C ALA A 97 11.00 10.49 -7.03
N LEU A 98 10.23 9.80 -6.19
CA LEU A 98 8.99 10.33 -5.61
C LEU A 98 9.20 11.16 -4.35
N VAL A 99 10.37 11.10 -3.74
CA VAL A 99 10.66 11.80 -2.47
C VAL A 99 10.38 13.31 -2.52
N PRO A 100 10.65 14.04 -3.64
CA PRO A 100 10.36 15.48 -3.73
C PRO A 100 8.88 15.84 -3.77
N PHE A 101 8.00 14.87 -3.98
CA PHE A 101 6.56 15.11 -4.17
C PHE A 101 5.71 14.92 -2.94
#